data_314e4af73f7d33cd39e95e5b58417135
#
_entry.id   314e4af73f7d33cd39e95e5b58417135
#
_cell.length_a   1.000
_cell.length_b   1.000
_cell.length_c   1.000
_cell.angle_alpha   90.00
_cell.angle_beta   90.00
_cell.angle_gamma   90.00
#
_symmetry.space_group_name_H-M   'P 1'
#
loop_
_entity.id
_entity.type
_entity.pdbx_description
1 polymer ?
#
loop_
_entity_poly.entity_id
_entity_poly.type
_entity_poly.pdbx_seq_one_letter_code
_entity_poly.pdbx_strand_id
1 'polypeptide(L)'
;MKLGALFLASGLWLHAVTEHSYRREVEIRLLVDDPPATGESALVVASEIPPTVRIAVFGHGKDLLRLNAADMVLHMQPETDVRGSITIRPSPDQVEDHSEMALIVESVIEPREVTFVVDHLGTRTIPIDPMADLTVANSFTIVGPITLRPDSV
;
A
#
# COMPACT_ATOMS: atom_id res chain seq x y z
N MET A 1 -24.31 42.76 -24.75
CA MET A 1 -24.08 43.08 -23.34
C MET A 1 -24.59 42.03 -22.35
N LYS A 2 -25.72 41.34 -22.57
CA LYS A 2 -26.26 40.32 -21.63
C LYS A 2 -25.37 39.10 -21.46
N LEU A 3 -24.69 38.62 -22.51
CA LEU A 3 -23.78 37.49 -22.47
C LEU A 3 -22.53 37.78 -21.59
N GLY A 4 -21.96 38.97 -21.68
CA GLY A 4 -20.80 39.35 -20.88
C GLY A 4 -21.14 39.46 -19.39
N ALA A 5 -22.34 39.96 -19.06
CA ALA A 5 -22.80 39.96 -17.67
C ALA A 5 -23.01 38.56 -17.11
N LEU A 6 -23.52 37.62 -17.93
CA LEU A 6 -23.69 36.22 -17.53
C LEU A 6 -22.33 35.55 -17.26
N PHE A 7 -21.35 35.80 -18.13
CA PHE A 7 -19.99 35.27 -17.94
C PHE A 7 -19.31 35.77 -16.68
N LEU A 8 -19.43 37.09 -16.42
CA LEU A 8 -18.91 37.71 -15.20
C LEU A 8 -19.58 37.18 -13.93
N ALA A 9 -20.90 37.07 -13.95
CA ALA A 9 -21.66 36.52 -12.83
C ALA A 9 -21.30 35.05 -12.55
N SER A 10 -21.16 34.21 -13.61
CA SER A 10 -20.75 32.80 -13.48
C SER A 10 -19.32 32.68 -12.95
N GLY A 11 -18.39 33.52 -13.41
CA GLY A 11 -17.02 33.56 -12.93
C GLY A 11 -16.90 33.94 -11.46
N LEU A 12 -17.64 34.99 -11.05
CA LEU A 12 -17.70 35.43 -9.65
C LEU A 12 -18.34 34.34 -8.76
N TRP A 13 -19.40 33.71 -9.23
CA TRP A 13 -20.06 32.65 -8.51
C TRP A 13 -19.12 31.43 -8.34
N LEU A 14 -18.47 31.03 -9.42
CA LEU A 14 -17.50 29.92 -9.36
C LEU A 14 -16.36 30.23 -8.41
N HIS A 15 -15.80 31.44 -8.46
CA HIS A 15 -14.76 31.88 -7.54
C HIS A 15 -15.23 31.83 -6.09
N ALA A 16 -16.41 32.39 -5.80
CA ALA A 16 -16.96 32.36 -4.45
C ALA A 16 -17.20 30.96 -3.94
N VAL A 17 -17.73 30.05 -4.76
CA VAL A 17 -17.97 28.65 -4.36
C VAL A 17 -16.67 27.90 -4.14
N THR A 18 -15.66 28.09 -4.97
CA THR A 18 -14.38 27.36 -4.85
C THR A 18 -13.49 27.84 -3.72
N GLU A 19 -13.71 29.04 -3.20
CA GLU A 19 -13.02 29.57 -2.00
C GLU A 19 -13.62 29.02 -0.68
N HIS A 20 -14.83 28.48 -0.71
CA HIS A 20 -15.38 27.81 0.46
C HIS A 20 -14.67 26.49 0.73
N SER A 21 -14.57 26.13 2.00
CA SER A 21 -14.01 24.86 2.42
C SER A 21 -15.08 23.79 2.46
N TYR A 22 -14.74 22.62 1.97
CA TYR A 22 -15.63 21.47 1.88
C TYR A 22 -14.95 20.23 2.45
N ARG A 23 -15.76 19.24 2.77
CA ARG A 23 -15.33 17.91 3.13
C ARG A 23 -15.52 16.99 1.95
N ARG A 24 -14.50 16.18 1.65
CA ARG A 24 -14.54 15.16 0.60
C ARG A 24 -13.97 13.85 1.13
N GLU A 25 -14.62 12.74 0.78
CA GLU A 25 -14.09 11.42 1.05
C GLU A 25 -13.23 10.97 -0.14
N VAL A 26 -12.06 10.44 0.17
CA VAL A 26 -11.08 10.01 -0.83
C VAL A 26 -10.55 8.64 -0.40
N GLU A 27 -10.39 7.76 -1.38
CA GLU A 27 -9.74 6.47 -1.19
C GLU A 27 -8.28 6.58 -1.58
N ILE A 28 -7.38 6.32 -0.61
CA ILE A 28 -5.94 6.42 -0.76
C ILE A 28 -5.27 5.07 -0.51
N ARG A 29 -4.01 4.91 -0.92
CA ARG A 29 -3.25 3.68 -0.67
C ARG A 29 -2.88 3.54 0.79
N LEU A 30 -2.96 2.30 1.29
CA LEU A 30 -2.41 1.90 2.57
C LEU A 30 -1.10 1.15 2.32
N LEU A 31 -0.04 1.59 2.97
CA LEU A 31 1.24 0.88 3.05
C LEU A 31 1.50 0.51 4.50
N VAL A 32 1.83 -0.73 4.72
CA VAL A 32 2.28 -1.22 6.03
C VAL A 32 3.73 -1.62 5.86
N ASP A 33 4.59 -0.92 6.55
CA ASP A 33 6.03 -1.20 6.54
C ASP A 33 6.31 -2.41 7.42
N ASP A 34 7.36 -3.13 7.09
CA ASP A 34 7.83 -4.20 7.95
C ASP A 34 8.32 -3.63 9.30
N PRO A 35 8.13 -4.35 10.40
CA PRO A 35 8.63 -3.95 11.69
C PRO A 35 10.15 -3.71 11.65
N PRO A 36 10.68 -2.81 12.50
CA PRO A 36 12.11 -2.58 12.55
C PRO A 36 12.84 -3.87 12.92
N ALA A 37 13.86 -4.22 12.13
CA ALA A 37 14.68 -5.41 12.39
C ALA A 37 15.41 -5.26 13.72
N THR A 38 14.99 -6.04 14.71
CA THR A 38 15.63 -6.07 16.04
C THR A 38 16.32 -7.43 16.21
N GLY A 39 17.63 -7.49 15.96
CA GLY A 39 18.40 -8.72 16.08
C GLY A 39 18.64 -9.50 14.78
N GLU A 40 18.95 -10.79 14.91
CA GLU A 40 19.33 -11.67 13.78
C GLU A 40 18.16 -12.12 12.90
N SER A 41 16.91 -11.92 13.34
CA SER A 41 15.72 -12.36 12.61
C SER A 41 14.91 -11.15 12.18
N ALA A 42 14.77 -10.96 10.88
CA ALA A 42 13.86 -9.97 10.33
C ALA A 42 12.40 -10.41 10.56
N LEU A 43 11.58 -9.50 11.06
CA LEU A 43 10.13 -9.65 11.12
C LEU A 43 9.52 -9.10 9.85
N VAL A 44 8.53 -9.79 9.32
CA VAL A 44 7.81 -9.36 8.12
C VAL A 44 6.30 -9.48 8.32
N VAL A 45 5.57 -8.65 7.61
CA VAL A 45 4.11 -8.75 7.58
C VAL A 45 3.71 -9.91 6.68
N ALA A 46 3.15 -10.96 7.26
CA ALA A 46 2.88 -12.25 6.62
C ALA A 46 1.42 -12.45 6.18
N SER A 47 0.56 -11.43 6.31
CA SER A 47 -0.86 -11.52 5.94
C SER A 47 -1.24 -10.50 4.87
N GLU A 48 -2.34 -10.77 4.18
CA GLU A 48 -2.94 -9.79 3.28
C GLU A 48 -3.50 -8.61 4.07
N ILE A 49 -3.24 -7.42 3.55
CA ILE A 49 -3.67 -6.14 4.12
C ILE A 49 -4.59 -5.47 3.10
N PRO A 50 -5.63 -4.74 3.53
CA PRO A 50 -6.41 -3.91 2.63
C PRO A 50 -5.50 -2.97 1.85
N PRO A 51 -5.57 -2.93 0.51
CA PRO A 51 -4.67 -2.10 -0.30
C PRO A 51 -4.98 -0.61 -0.19
N THR A 52 -6.19 -0.26 0.26
CA THR A 52 -6.69 1.11 0.31
C THR A 52 -7.41 1.41 1.61
N VAL A 53 -7.44 2.68 1.95
CA VAL A 53 -8.22 3.23 3.07
C VAL A 53 -9.03 4.43 2.58
N ARG A 54 -10.20 4.65 3.17
CA ARG A 54 -11.03 5.80 2.91
C ARG A 54 -10.84 6.83 4.01
N ILE A 55 -10.47 8.04 3.61
CA ILE A 55 -10.24 9.17 4.51
C ILE A 55 -11.20 10.30 4.20
N ALA A 56 -11.48 11.14 5.19
CA ALA A 56 -12.14 12.42 5.02
C ALA A 56 -11.10 13.54 4.99
N VAL A 57 -11.11 14.30 3.91
CA VAL A 57 -10.22 15.44 3.69
C VAL A 57 -11.05 16.71 3.67
N PHE A 58 -10.55 17.73 4.35
CA PHE A 58 -11.13 19.07 4.42
C PHE A 58 -10.20 20.07 3.74
N GLY A 59 -10.73 20.93 2.88
CA GLY A 59 -9.94 21.93 2.18
C GLY A 59 -10.79 22.83 1.29
N HIS A 60 -10.14 23.77 0.61
CA HIS A 60 -10.83 24.64 -0.32
C HIS A 60 -11.34 23.86 -1.54
N GLY A 61 -12.50 24.26 -2.06
CA GLY A 61 -13.12 23.57 -3.18
C GLY A 61 -12.20 23.45 -4.40
N LYS A 62 -11.40 24.46 -4.70
CA LYS A 62 -10.40 24.44 -5.78
C LYS A 62 -9.31 23.37 -5.57
N ASP A 63 -8.86 23.19 -4.33
CA ASP A 63 -7.81 22.22 -3.98
C ASP A 63 -8.37 20.79 -4.00
N LEU A 64 -9.58 20.61 -3.45
CA LEU A 64 -10.28 19.34 -3.50
C LEU A 64 -10.62 18.88 -4.92
N LEU A 65 -10.87 19.81 -5.86
CA LEU A 65 -11.11 19.46 -7.27
C LEU A 65 -9.84 18.97 -7.98
N ARG A 66 -8.67 19.47 -7.56
CA ARG A 66 -7.36 19.07 -8.11
C ARG A 66 -6.75 17.88 -7.40
N LEU A 67 -7.27 17.54 -6.23
CA LEU A 67 -6.75 16.44 -5.43
C LEU A 67 -6.78 15.12 -6.21
N ASN A 68 -5.59 14.55 -6.38
CA ASN A 68 -5.40 13.22 -6.88
C ASN A 68 -5.12 12.27 -5.70
N ALA A 69 -5.92 11.22 -5.58
CA ALA A 69 -5.77 10.22 -4.53
C ALA A 69 -4.38 9.54 -4.52
N ALA A 70 -3.69 9.52 -5.68
CA ALA A 70 -2.36 8.94 -5.79
C ALA A 70 -1.26 9.74 -5.07
N ASP A 71 -1.54 11.03 -4.77
CA ASP A 71 -0.59 11.92 -4.09
C ASP A 71 -0.64 11.78 -2.56
N MET A 72 -1.58 10.97 -2.05
CA MET A 72 -1.74 10.71 -0.63
C MET A 72 -1.54 9.22 -0.33
N VAL A 73 -0.81 8.93 0.72
CA VAL A 73 -0.52 7.56 1.17
C VAL A 73 -0.61 7.52 2.69
N LEU A 74 -1.26 6.48 3.22
CA LEU A 74 -1.25 6.23 4.65
C LEU A 74 -0.16 5.21 4.96
N HIS A 75 0.84 5.61 5.74
CA HIS A 75 1.91 4.75 6.22
C HIS A 75 1.61 4.25 7.62
N MET A 76 1.64 2.93 7.78
CA MET A 76 1.52 2.29 9.09
C MET A 76 2.80 1.52 9.39
N GLN A 77 3.43 1.83 10.50
CA GLN A 77 4.58 1.08 10.98
C GLN A 77 4.23 0.37 12.29
N PRO A 78 4.32 -0.96 12.34
CA PRO A 78 4.11 -1.68 13.58
C PRO A 78 5.24 -1.38 14.58
N GLU A 79 4.90 -0.84 15.73
CA GLU A 79 5.84 -0.60 16.84
C GLU A 79 6.01 -1.86 17.70
N THR A 80 6.35 -2.98 17.07
CA THR A 80 6.46 -4.22 17.82
C THR A 80 7.59 -5.09 17.31
N ASP A 81 8.25 -5.73 18.23
CA ASP A 81 9.22 -6.80 18.03
C ASP A 81 8.61 -8.19 18.31
N VAL A 82 7.29 -8.24 18.50
CA VAL A 82 6.57 -9.45 18.91
C VAL A 82 5.88 -10.08 17.72
N ARG A 83 6.13 -11.37 17.53
CA ARG A 83 5.44 -12.23 16.59
C ARG A 83 3.98 -12.42 16.99
N GLY A 84 3.08 -12.37 16.05
CA GLY A 84 1.67 -12.68 16.26
C GLY A 84 0.70 -11.80 15.47
N SER A 85 -0.55 -11.87 15.83
CA SER A 85 -1.60 -11.03 15.27
C SER A 85 -1.62 -9.66 15.94
N ILE A 86 -1.53 -8.61 15.15
CA ILE A 86 -1.49 -7.22 15.60
C ILE A 86 -2.67 -6.50 14.98
N THR A 87 -3.38 -5.70 15.79
CA THR A 87 -4.44 -4.83 15.33
C THR A 87 -4.06 -3.38 15.59
N ILE A 88 -3.99 -2.59 14.53
CA ILE A 88 -3.65 -1.17 14.59
C ILE A 88 -4.83 -0.36 14.05
N ARG A 89 -5.07 0.80 14.65
CA ARG A 89 -6.04 1.79 14.18
C ARG A 89 -5.33 2.83 13.34
N PRO A 90 -5.69 2.96 12.05
CA PRO A 90 -5.16 4.02 11.21
C PRO A 90 -5.52 5.40 11.77
N SER A 91 -4.56 6.31 11.77
CA SER A 91 -4.71 7.66 12.29
C SER A 91 -4.47 8.71 11.18
N PRO A 92 -5.14 9.87 11.20
CA PRO A 92 -4.95 10.93 10.22
C PRO A 92 -3.52 11.46 10.12
N ASP A 93 -2.76 11.44 11.20
CA ASP A 93 -1.36 11.87 11.29
C ASP A 93 -0.37 10.95 10.57
N GLN A 94 -0.82 9.73 10.22
CA GLN A 94 -0.05 8.76 9.44
C GLN A 94 -0.23 8.94 7.92
N VAL A 95 -1.03 9.91 7.51
CA VAL A 95 -1.22 10.21 6.09
C VAL A 95 -0.15 11.18 5.62
N GLU A 96 0.63 10.75 4.66
CA GLU A 96 1.58 11.61 3.95
C GLU A 96 0.89 12.23 2.73
N ASP A 97 0.89 13.55 2.66
CA ASP A 97 0.34 14.33 1.56
C ASP A 97 1.48 14.93 0.73
N HIS A 98 1.59 14.52 -0.52
CA HIS A 98 2.58 15.01 -1.48
C HIS A 98 1.97 16.01 -2.49
N SER A 99 0.73 16.45 -2.26
CA SER A 99 -0.02 17.27 -3.22
C SER A 99 0.35 18.76 -3.23
N GLU A 100 1.17 19.24 -2.30
CA GLU A 100 1.50 20.67 -2.09
C GLU A 100 0.27 21.58 -1.87
N MET A 101 -0.89 20.98 -1.57
CA MET A 101 -2.14 21.69 -1.31
C MET A 101 -2.38 21.85 0.20
N ALA A 102 -3.09 22.90 0.58
CA ALA A 102 -3.46 23.12 1.99
C ALA A 102 -4.68 22.27 2.36
N LEU A 103 -4.47 20.96 2.50
CA LEU A 103 -5.50 19.98 2.85
C LEU A 103 -5.32 19.53 4.30
N ILE A 104 -6.41 19.21 4.95
CA ILE A 104 -6.43 18.67 6.31
C ILE A 104 -7.11 17.31 6.27
N VAL A 105 -6.40 16.27 6.68
CA VAL A 105 -7.00 14.95 6.89
C VAL A 105 -7.75 14.97 8.21
N GLU A 106 -9.06 14.90 8.15
CA GLU A 106 -9.92 15.01 9.33
C GLU A 106 -10.04 13.68 10.07
N SER A 107 -10.22 12.60 9.33
CA SER A 107 -10.43 11.27 9.91
C SER A 107 -10.19 10.15 8.90
N VAL A 108 -9.85 8.97 9.40
CA VAL A 108 -9.91 7.72 8.65
C VAL A 108 -11.29 7.11 8.85
N ILE A 109 -11.99 6.83 7.75
CA ILE A 109 -13.38 6.33 7.76
C ILE A 109 -13.40 4.81 7.79
N GLU A 110 -12.65 4.18 6.87
CA GLU A 110 -12.58 2.73 6.69
C GLU A 110 -11.23 2.30 6.09
N PRO A 111 -10.67 1.18 6.58
CA PRO A 111 -11.07 0.43 7.74
C PRO A 111 -10.73 1.18 9.05
N ARG A 112 -11.51 0.96 10.09
CA ARG A 112 -11.23 1.56 11.42
C ARG A 112 -10.15 0.82 12.19
N GLU A 113 -9.93 -0.45 11.83
CA GLU A 113 -8.91 -1.31 12.40
C GLU A 113 -8.33 -2.17 11.28
N VAL A 114 -7.02 -2.31 11.28
CA VAL A 114 -6.30 -3.19 10.36
C VAL A 114 -5.63 -4.26 11.21
N THR A 115 -5.96 -5.52 10.93
CA THR A 115 -5.35 -6.67 11.61
C THR A 115 -4.46 -7.40 10.63
N PHE A 116 -3.23 -7.64 11.01
CA PHE A 116 -2.26 -8.40 10.23
C PHE A 116 -1.39 -9.28 11.13
N VAL A 117 -0.73 -10.24 10.52
CA VAL A 117 0.14 -11.19 11.22
C VAL A 117 1.59 -10.82 10.92
N VAL A 118 2.38 -10.71 11.97
CA VAL A 118 3.83 -10.54 11.88
C VAL A 118 4.50 -11.88 12.19
N ASP A 119 5.42 -12.30 11.34
CA ASP A 119 6.16 -13.55 11.50
C ASP A 119 7.65 -13.36 11.16
N HIS A 120 8.48 -14.30 11.55
CA HIS A 120 9.91 -14.29 11.24
C HIS A 120 10.15 -14.67 9.77
N LEU A 121 11.01 -13.91 9.10
CA LEU A 121 11.55 -14.33 7.82
C LEU A 121 12.56 -15.46 8.05
N GLY A 122 12.16 -16.67 7.69
CA GLY A 122 13.01 -17.85 7.76
C GLY A 122 13.53 -18.27 6.40
N THR A 123 14.80 -18.57 6.30
CA THR A 123 15.38 -19.19 5.11
C THR A 123 15.55 -20.69 5.34
N ARG A 124 15.04 -21.51 4.45
CA ARG A 124 15.20 -22.95 4.49
C ARG A 124 15.76 -23.46 3.15
N THR A 125 16.85 -24.17 3.23
CA THR A 125 17.37 -24.89 2.06
C THR A 125 16.55 -26.17 1.83
N ILE A 126 15.95 -26.30 0.68
CA ILE A 126 15.17 -27.48 0.29
C ILE A 126 16.00 -28.29 -0.70
N PRO A 127 16.38 -29.52 -0.36
CA PRO A 127 17.05 -30.41 -1.33
C PRO A 127 16.09 -30.76 -2.46
N ILE A 128 16.55 -30.68 -3.67
CA ILE A 128 15.79 -31.11 -4.85
C ILE A 128 16.02 -32.59 -5.02
N ASP A 129 14.96 -33.40 -4.86
CA ASP A 129 14.98 -34.82 -5.20
C ASP A 129 14.69 -34.97 -6.71
N PRO A 130 15.68 -35.32 -7.53
CA PRO A 130 15.49 -35.43 -8.96
C PRO A 130 14.74 -36.74 -9.31
N MET A 131 13.44 -36.72 -9.30
CA MET A 131 12.66 -37.74 -10.01
C MET A 131 12.71 -37.44 -11.51
N ALA A 132 13.89 -37.60 -12.12
CA ALA A 132 14.05 -37.47 -13.55
C ALA A 132 13.74 -38.82 -14.20
N ASP A 133 12.60 -38.93 -14.88
CA ASP A 133 12.32 -40.05 -15.78
C ASP A 133 13.09 -39.81 -17.09
N LEU A 134 14.29 -40.40 -17.16
CA LEU A 134 15.17 -40.24 -18.30
C LEU A 134 14.95 -41.39 -19.29
N THR A 135 14.29 -41.08 -20.40
CA THR A 135 14.17 -42.02 -21.50
C THR A 135 15.39 -41.89 -22.42
N VAL A 136 16.19 -42.92 -22.49
CA VAL A 136 17.37 -42.95 -23.36
C VAL A 136 16.96 -43.42 -24.75
N ALA A 137 17.39 -42.72 -25.80
CA ALA A 137 17.13 -43.13 -27.17
C ALA A 137 17.81 -44.46 -27.49
N ASN A 138 17.20 -45.25 -28.41
CA ASN A 138 17.72 -46.53 -28.79
C ASN A 138 19.20 -46.46 -29.22
N SER A 139 20.02 -47.32 -28.69
CA SER A 139 21.47 -47.42 -28.91
C SER A 139 22.35 -46.52 -28.05
N PHE A 140 21.79 -45.81 -27.06
CA PHE A 140 22.56 -45.04 -26.07
C PHE A 140 22.38 -45.63 -24.67
N THR A 141 23.40 -45.50 -23.84
CA THR A 141 23.38 -45.90 -22.43
C THR A 141 23.90 -44.77 -21.56
N ILE A 142 23.27 -44.51 -20.44
CA ILE A 142 23.76 -43.54 -19.46
C ILE A 142 24.97 -44.13 -18.74
N VAL A 143 26.12 -43.48 -18.82
CA VAL A 143 27.34 -43.90 -18.14
C VAL A 143 27.66 -42.89 -17.05
N GLY A 144 27.46 -43.28 -15.80
CA GLY A 144 27.78 -42.48 -14.62
C GLY A 144 26.57 -41.94 -13.85
N PRO A 145 26.80 -41.37 -12.68
CA PRO A 145 25.73 -40.82 -11.86
C PRO A 145 25.15 -39.52 -12.47
N ILE A 146 23.84 -39.38 -12.44
CA ILE A 146 23.15 -38.14 -12.83
C ILE A 146 23.27 -37.18 -11.68
N THR A 147 23.80 -35.99 -11.95
CA THR A 147 23.89 -34.90 -10.98
C THR A 147 23.08 -33.70 -11.45
N LEU A 148 22.25 -33.18 -10.56
CA LEU A 148 21.56 -31.90 -10.80
C LEU A 148 22.41 -30.71 -10.31
N ARG A 149 22.30 -29.59 -11.02
CA ARG A 149 22.82 -28.29 -10.56
C ARG A 149 21.79 -27.23 -10.88
N PRO A 150 21.34 -26.44 -9.89
CA PRO A 150 21.62 -26.57 -8.46
C PRO A 150 20.98 -27.82 -7.83
N ASP A 151 21.54 -28.30 -6.74
CA ASP A 151 21.07 -29.44 -5.96
C ASP A 151 20.08 -29.03 -4.84
N SER A 152 19.90 -27.73 -4.70
CA SER A 152 19.01 -27.13 -3.68
C SER A 152 18.51 -25.75 -4.13
N VAL A 153 17.36 -25.34 -3.59
CA VAL A 153 16.73 -24.03 -3.78
C VAL A 153 16.38 -23.42 -2.43
#